data_fc2ffd243854be47584def6370db79b8
#
_entry.id   fc2ffd243854be47584def6370db79b8
#
_cell.length_a   1.000
_cell.length_b   1.000
_cell.length_c   1.000
_cell.angle_alpha   90.00
_cell.angle_beta   90.00
_cell.angle_gamma   90.00
#
_symmetry.space_group_name_H-M   'P 1'
#
loop_
_entity.id
_entity.type
_entity.pdbx_description
1 polymer ?
#
loop_
_entity_poly.entity_id
_entity_poly.type
_entity_poly.pdbx_seq_one_letter_code
_entity_poly.pdbx_strand_id
1 'polypeptide(L)'
;MPNRIIKESICTSEDIAGLSMGAEILFYHLMVKVDDFGVYFGNEQIIKNTCFPLKSSEIKVKQVESWLNELVKAGLLFAYMAEDGKKYVQFTKWSKHQQIRAKKSKYPLFDSTCNQLIADDDNSCRNPSQYEIQSISAQSADEIESCFLALWDLYPKKAGKSAVSKKAKAELHKAGFDVVSAAIETYKAEIQRENRDMQYVKNGSTFFNGAWKDYLESAAPAETLPQAPRRKSY
;
A
#
# COMPACT_ATOMS: atom_id res chain seq x y z
N MET A 1 -24.05 -9.20 -6.80
CA MET A 1 -23.06 -9.39 -5.72
C MET A 1 -21.78 -9.86 -6.37
N PRO A 2 -20.61 -9.38 -5.96
CA PRO A 2 -19.35 -9.83 -6.52
C PRO A 2 -19.08 -11.27 -6.08
N ASN A 3 -18.62 -12.11 -7.01
CA ASN A 3 -18.12 -13.42 -6.69
C ASN A 3 -16.77 -13.28 -5.97
N ARG A 4 -16.53 -14.10 -4.94
CA ARG A 4 -15.27 -14.12 -4.19
C ARG A 4 -14.46 -15.36 -4.54
N ILE A 5 -13.15 -15.20 -4.60
CA ILE A 5 -12.22 -16.27 -4.94
C ILE A 5 -11.74 -16.90 -3.63
N ILE A 6 -11.90 -18.21 -3.50
CA ILE A 6 -11.30 -19.02 -2.44
C ILE A 6 -10.25 -19.89 -3.11
N LYS A 7 -8.99 -19.73 -2.70
CA LYS A 7 -7.85 -20.49 -3.23
C LYS A 7 -7.62 -21.73 -2.37
N GLU A 8 -7.17 -22.82 -2.97
CA GLU A 8 -6.84 -24.08 -2.29
C GLU A 8 -5.86 -23.88 -1.11
N SER A 9 -4.92 -22.93 -1.25
CA SER A 9 -3.97 -22.60 -0.20
C SER A 9 -4.59 -22.17 1.15
N ILE A 10 -5.89 -21.90 1.20
CA ILE A 10 -6.59 -21.59 2.45
C ILE A 10 -6.64 -22.81 3.37
N CYS A 11 -6.70 -24.02 2.81
CA CYS A 11 -6.73 -25.27 3.57
C CYS A 11 -5.42 -25.60 4.28
N THR A 12 -4.32 -25.00 3.83
CA THR A 12 -2.97 -25.17 4.39
C THR A 12 -2.44 -23.93 5.11
N SER A 13 -3.29 -22.92 5.32
CA SER A 13 -2.93 -21.69 6.00
C SER A 13 -2.87 -21.89 7.50
N GLU A 14 -1.71 -21.67 8.11
CA GLU A 14 -1.52 -21.73 9.57
C GLU A 14 -2.38 -20.67 10.27
N ASP A 15 -2.53 -19.46 9.68
CA ASP A 15 -3.36 -18.39 10.21
C ASP A 15 -4.83 -18.81 10.33
N ILE A 16 -5.34 -19.62 9.38
CA ILE A 16 -6.72 -20.14 9.39
C ILE A 16 -6.84 -21.36 10.32
N ALA A 17 -5.87 -22.27 10.29
CA ALA A 17 -5.87 -23.46 11.13
C ALA A 17 -5.84 -23.14 12.63
N GLY A 18 -5.29 -22.00 13.03
CA GLY A 18 -5.27 -21.53 14.41
C GLY A 18 -6.59 -20.93 14.91
N LEU A 19 -7.59 -20.75 14.04
CA LEU A 19 -8.88 -20.15 14.40
C LEU A 19 -9.83 -21.18 15.05
N SER A 20 -10.72 -20.69 15.91
CA SER A 20 -11.89 -21.47 16.31
C SER A 20 -12.84 -21.64 15.10
N MET A 21 -13.61 -22.74 15.08
CA MET A 21 -14.59 -23.02 14.02
C MET A 21 -15.55 -21.85 13.78
N GLY A 22 -15.94 -21.13 14.83
CA GLY A 22 -16.82 -19.97 14.72
C GLY A 22 -16.14 -18.78 14.05
N ALA A 23 -14.89 -18.52 14.37
CA ALA A 23 -14.09 -17.47 13.75
C ALA A 23 -13.79 -17.77 12.28
N GLU A 24 -13.50 -19.03 11.94
CA GLU A 24 -13.29 -19.45 10.56
C GLU A 24 -14.58 -19.29 9.72
N ILE A 25 -15.73 -19.72 10.24
CA ILE A 25 -17.02 -19.51 9.55
C ILE A 25 -17.31 -18.02 9.38
N LEU A 26 -17.05 -17.20 10.41
CA LEU A 26 -17.22 -15.76 10.32
C LEU A 26 -16.32 -15.15 9.24
N PHE A 27 -15.06 -15.61 9.13
CA PHE A 27 -14.13 -15.18 8.10
C PHE A 27 -14.70 -15.37 6.68
N TYR A 28 -15.24 -16.57 6.37
CA TYR A 28 -15.84 -16.83 5.06
C TYR A 28 -17.11 -16.03 4.82
N HIS A 29 -17.98 -15.91 5.82
CA HIS A 29 -19.20 -15.12 5.70
C HIS A 29 -18.89 -13.63 5.50
N LEU A 30 -17.92 -13.10 6.27
CA LEU A 30 -17.52 -11.70 6.16
C LEU A 30 -16.87 -11.39 4.80
N MET A 31 -16.04 -12.33 4.26
CA MET A 31 -15.43 -12.22 2.94
C MET A 31 -16.48 -11.96 1.84
N VAL A 32 -17.67 -12.55 1.95
CA VAL A 32 -18.76 -12.34 0.98
C VAL A 32 -19.46 -10.98 1.19
N LYS A 33 -19.42 -10.43 2.39
CA LYS A 33 -20.17 -9.20 2.77
C LYS A 33 -19.37 -7.91 2.58
N VAL A 34 -18.06 -7.96 2.69
CA VAL A 34 -17.18 -6.80 2.48
C VAL A 34 -17.32 -6.24 1.05
N ASP A 35 -16.97 -4.99 0.87
CA ASP A 35 -16.89 -4.37 -0.45
C ASP A 35 -15.71 -4.91 -1.28
N ASP A 36 -15.46 -4.32 -2.45
CA ASP A 36 -14.36 -4.75 -3.32
C ASP A 36 -12.97 -4.40 -2.75
N PHE A 37 -12.88 -3.58 -1.73
CA PHE A 37 -11.66 -3.21 -1.02
C PHE A 37 -11.44 -4.02 0.27
N GLY A 38 -12.35 -4.95 0.57
CA GLY A 38 -12.27 -5.81 1.75
C GLY A 38 -12.71 -5.11 3.04
N VAL A 39 -13.50 -4.04 2.94
CA VAL A 39 -13.96 -3.23 4.08
C VAL A 39 -15.42 -3.51 4.38
N TYR A 40 -15.77 -3.51 5.67
CA TYR A 40 -17.12 -3.61 6.17
C TYR A 40 -17.27 -2.90 7.53
N PHE A 41 -18.53 -2.70 7.99
CA PHE A 41 -18.79 -2.23 9.35
C PHE A 41 -18.16 -3.16 10.38
N GLY A 42 -17.53 -2.58 11.39
CA GLY A 42 -16.92 -3.30 12.52
C GLY A 42 -17.84 -3.50 13.71
N ASN A 43 -19.13 -3.09 13.60
CA ASN A 43 -20.10 -3.29 14.67
C ASN A 43 -20.56 -4.75 14.73
N GLU A 44 -20.38 -5.38 15.87
CA GLU A 44 -20.61 -6.81 16.12
C GLU A 44 -22.09 -7.21 15.91
N GLN A 45 -23.03 -6.32 16.27
CA GLN A 45 -24.46 -6.57 16.05
C GLN A 45 -24.82 -6.56 14.56
N ILE A 46 -24.22 -5.63 13.79
CA ILE A 46 -24.43 -5.55 12.34
C ILE A 46 -23.84 -6.80 11.68
N ILE A 47 -22.61 -7.18 12.04
CA ILE A 47 -21.92 -8.36 11.52
C ILE A 47 -22.74 -9.62 11.85
N LYS A 48 -23.19 -9.78 13.09
CA LYS A 48 -24.04 -10.89 13.51
C LYS A 48 -25.26 -11.03 12.59
N ASN A 49 -26.02 -9.95 12.44
CA ASN A 49 -27.26 -9.98 11.69
C ASN A 49 -27.05 -10.19 10.18
N THR A 50 -25.92 -9.73 9.66
CA THR A 50 -25.61 -9.80 8.22
C THR A 50 -24.92 -11.10 7.83
N CYS A 51 -24.03 -11.60 8.67
CA CYS A 51 -23.29 -12.84 8.40
C CYS A 51 -24.05 -14.08 8.84
N PHE A 52 -24.93 -13.99 9.85
CA PHE A 52 -25.67 -15.11 10.40
C PHE A 52 -27.18 -14.83 10.51
N PRO A 53 -27.88 -14.43 9.43
CA PRO A 53 -29.27 -14.01 9.51
C PRO A 53 -30.21 -15.11 10.02
N LEU A 54 -29.95 -16.37 9.61
CA LEU A 54 -30.77 -17.51 9.99
C LEU A 54 -30.41 -18.13 11.35
N LYS A 55 -29.23 -17.79 11.90
CA LYS A 55 -28.74 -18.25 13.21
C LYS A 55 -28.64 -17.12 14.23
N SER A 56 -29.32 -16.01 13.98
CA SER A 56 -29.21 -14.81 14.81
C SER A 56 -29.75 -15.02 16.23
N SER A 57 -30.66 -15.98 16.46
CA SER A 57 -31.13 -16.37 17.80
C SER A 57 -30.14 -17.23 18.57
N GLU A 58 -29.33 -18.04 17.88
CA GLU A 58 -28.39 -18.98 18.49
C GLU A 58 -27.06 -18.31 18.84
N ILE A 59 -26.61 -17.37 18.00
CA ILE A 59 -25.30 -16.70 18.13
C ILE A 59 -25.47 -15.42 18.95
N LYS A 60 -24.68 -15.29 20.02
CA LYS A 60 -24.64 -14.08 20.86
C LYS A 60 -23.66 -13.05 20.28
N VAL A 61 -23.91 -11.76 20.52
CA VAL A 61 -23.03 -10.67 20.05
C VAL A 61 -21.61 -10.83 20.59
N LYS A 62 -21.46 -11.23 21.86
CA LYS A 62 -20.15 -11.49 22.50
C LYS A 62 -19.35 -12.63 21.82
N GLN A 63 -20.04 -13.60 21.21
CA GLN A 63 -19.33 -14.63 20.44
C GLN A 63 -18.76 -14.05 19.14
N VAL A 64 -19.53 -13.18 18.46
CA VAL A 64 -19.04 -12.50 17.25
C VAL A 64 -17.88 -11.57 17.57
N GLU A 65 -17.94 -10.86 18.69
CA GLU A 65 -16.85 -10.04 19.22
C GLU A 65 -15.60 -10.89 19.45
N SER A 66 -15.73 -12.02 20.15
CA SER A 66 -14.61 -12.96 20.38
C SER A 66 -14.00 -13.45 19.05
N TRP A 67 -14.82 -13.84 18.09
CA TRP A 67 -14.36 -14.30 16.78
C TRP A 67 -13.68 -13.20 15.96
N LEU A 68 -14.18 -11.97 16.03
CA LEU A 68 -13.51 -10.82 15.40
C LEU A 68 -12.12 -10.58 16.00
N ASN A 69 -12.03 -10.66 17.33
CA ASN A 69 -10.75 -10.52 18.04
C ASN A 69 -9.76 -11.64 17.66
N GLU A 70 -10.23 -12.89 17.50
CA GLU A 70 -9.39 -13.98 16.97
C GLU A 70 -8.86 -13.65 15.56
N LEU A 71 -9.71 -13.15 14.66
CA LEU A 71 -9.33 -12.78 13.30
C LEU A 71 -8.32 -11.62 13.28
N VAL A 72 -8.47 -10.65 14.19
CA VAL A 72 -7.53 -9.54 14.34
C VAL A 72 -6.19 -10.05 14.91
N LYS A 73 -6.21 -10.89 15.95
CA LYS A 73 -5.01 -11.51 16.53
C LYS A 73 -4.25 -12.38 15.53
N ALA A 74 -4.95 -13.11 14.68
CA ALA A 74 -4.36 -13.88 13.58
C ALA A 74 -3.83 -12.99 12.42
N GLY A 75 -4.02 -11.67 12.49
CA GLY A 75 -3.57 -10.75 11.46
C GLY A 75 -4.32 -10.87 10.13
N LEU A 76 -5.50 -11.49 10.12
CA LEU A 76 -6.35 -11.63 8.95
C LEU A 76 -7.23 -10.40 8.71
N LEU A 77 -7.59 -9.70 9.79
CA LEU A 77 -8.33 -8.45 9.79
C LEU A 77 -7.61 -7.40 10.63
N PHE A 78 -7.92 -6.14 10.41
CA PHE A 78 -7.68 -5.08 11.37
C PHE A 78 -8.94 -4.22 11.54
N ALA A 79 -9.10 -3.64 12.72
CA ALA A 79 -10.22 -2.79 13.08
C ALA A 79 -9.75 -1.36 13.31
N TYR A 80 -10.54 -0.38 12.87
CA TYR A 80 -10.25 1.04 13.02
C TYR A 80 -11.52 1.87 13.21
N MET A 81 -11.35 3.05 13.82
CA MET A 81 -12.37 4.07 13.88
C MET A 81 -12.13 5.06 12.75
N ALA A 82 -13.13 5.30 11.91
CA ALA A 82 -13.07 6.31 10.87
C ALA A 82 -13.52 7.68 11.39
N GLU A 83 -13.30 8.74 10.60
CA GLU A 83 -13.68 10.11 10.93
C GLU A 83 -15.19 10.27 11.22
N ASP A 84 -16.01 9.39 10.65
CA ASP A 84 -17.46 9.36 10.89
C ASP A 84 -17.84 8.77 12.28
N GLY A 85 -16.85 8.45 13.12
CA GLY A 85 -17.02 7.88 14.45
C GLY A 85 -17.52 6.45 14.47
N LYS A 86 -17.47 5.73 13.34
CA LYS A 86 -17.90 4.34 13.25
C LYS A 86 -16.70 3.40 13.19
N LYS A 87 -16.87 2.21 13.78
CA LYS A 87 -15.90 1.11 13.72
C LYS A 87 -16.04 0.39 12.37
N TYR A 88 -14.90 0.16 11.72
CA TYR A 88 -14.78 -0.61 10.51
C TYR A 88 -13.77 -1.73 10.69
N VAL A 89 -13.91 -2.77 9.87
CA VAL A 89 -12.95 -3.88 9.76
C VAL A 89 -12.51 -4.01 8.31
N GLN A 90 -11.24 -4.35 8.11
CA GLN A 90 -10.66 -4.55 6.78
C GLN A 90 -9.78 -5.80 6.76
N PHE A 91 -9.85 -6.56 5.66
CA PHE A 91 -8.96 -7.69 5.41
C PHE A 91 -7.54 -7.21 5.10
N THR A 92 -6.52 -7.78 5.77
CA THR A 92 -5.12 -7.35 5.65
C THR A 92 -4.48 -7.65 4.30
N LYS A 93 -4.77 -8.80 3.70
CA LYS A 93 -4.15 -9.28 2.44
C LYS A 93 -5.15 -9.34 1.28
N TRP A 94 -6.16 -8.45 1.27
CA TRP A 94 -7.29 -8.52 0.35
C TRP A 94 -6.89 -8.55 -1.12
N SER A 95 -6.09 -7.60 -1.57
CA SER A 95 -5.69 -7.47 -2.99
C SER A 95 -4.83 -8.63 -3.50
N LYS A 96 -4.16 -9.39 -2.61
CA LYS A 96 -3.39 -10.59 -2.97
C LYS A 96 -4.31 -11.77 -3.33
N HIS A 97 -5.53 -11.77 -2.82
CA HIS A 97 -6.46 -12.90 -2.94
C HIS A 97 -7.72 -12.58 -3.73
N GLN A 98 -8.10 -11.32 -3.86
CA GLN A 98 -9.32 -10.88 -4.51
C GLN A 98 -9.05 -9.87 -5.63
N GLN A 99 -9.92 -9.86 -6.64
CA GLN A 99 -9.88 -8.87 -7.71
C GLN A 99 -10.71 -7.66 -7.33
N ILE A 100 -10.10 -6.48 -7.37
CA ILE A 100 -10.77 -5.21 -7.16
C ILE A 100 -11.30 -4.73 -8.51
N ARG A 101 -12.63 -4.58 -8.64
CA ARG A 101 -13.31 -4.13 -9.86
C ARG A 101 -13.93 -2.75 -9.69
N ALA A 102 -14.29 -2.39 -8.46
CA ALA A 102 -14.87 -1.10 -8.16
C ALA A 102 -13.80 0.00 -8.22
N LYS A 103 -14.18 1.19 -8.70
CA LYS A 103 -13.30 2.36 -8.74
C LYS A 103 -13.15 3.04 -7.37
N LYS A 104 -14.12 2.85 -6.47
CA LYS A 104 -14.15 3.49 -5.15
C LYS A 104 -14.75 2.53 -4.13
N SER A 105 -14.22 2.54 -2.92
CA SER A 105 -14.79 1.83 -1.76
C SER A 105 -16.15 2.41 -1.37
N LYS A 106 -17.01 1.56 -0.83
CA LYS A 106 -18.30 1.97 -0.23
C LYS A 106 -18.12 2.55 1.17
N TYR A 107 -17.01 2.23 1.82
CA TYR A 107 -16.72 2.57 3.20
C TYR A 107 -15.45 3.42 3.27
N PRO A 108 -15.26 4.23 4.33
CA PRO A 108 -14.00 4.93 4.55
C PRO A 108 -12.85 3.91 4.60
N LEU A 109 -11.81 4.12 3.80
CA LEU A 109 -10.59 3.31 3.87
C LEU A 109 -9.76 3.76 5.07
N PHE A 110 -8.94 2.85 5.59
CA PHE A 110 -8.00 3.17 6.65
C PHE A 110 -6.97 4.18 6.15
N ASP A 111 -6.83 5.29 6.89
CA ASP A 111 -5.79 6.29 6.72
C ASP A 111 -5.08 6.47 8.06
N SER A 112 -3.78 6.24 8.08
CA SER A 112 -2.97 6.33 9.30
C SER A 112 -2.89 7.73 9.90
N THR A 113 -3.23 8.75 9.14
CA THR A 113 -3.23 10.15 9.59
C THR A 113 -4.51 10.54 10.30
N CYS A 114 -5.65 9.96 9.91
CA CYS A 114 -6.98 10.35 10.37
C CYS A 114 -7.69 9.29 11.22
N ASN A 115 -7.29 8.02 11.11
CA ASN A 115 -7.99 6.90 11.72
C ASN A 115 -7.19 6.26 12.86
N GLN A 116 -7.88 5.94 13.96
CA GLN A 116 -7.26 5.24 15.09
C GLN A 116 -7.47 3.73 14.95
N LEU A 117 -6.39 2.96 15.04
CA LEU A 117 -6.47 1.51 15.17
C LEU A 117 -7.05 1.16 16.54
N ILE A 118 -8.00 0.24 16.56
CA ILE A 118 -8.55 -0.31 17.79
C ILE A 118 -7.63 -1.50 18.15
N ALA A 119 -6.76 -1.27 19.14
CA ALA A 119 -5.98 -2.33 19.76
C ALA A 119 -6.81 -2.91 20.93
N ASP A 120 -6.85 -4.24 21.06
CA ASP A 120 -7.32 -4.86 22.28
C ASP A 120 -6.31 -4.58 23.41
N ASP A 121 -6.78 -4.44 24.66
CA ASP A 121 -5.98 -4.13 25.86
C ASP A 121 -4.90 -5.17 26.20
N ASP A 122 -4.79 -6.24 25.46
CA ASP A 122 -3.76 -7.27 25.64
C ASP A 122 -2.62 -7.05 24.61
N ASN A 123 -1.54 -6.50 25.10
CA ASN A 123 -0.29 -5.97 24.51
C ASN A 123 0.42 -6.91 23.50
N SER A 124 -0.30 -7.52 22.53
CA SER A 124 0.24 -8.39 21.48
C SER A 124 -0.14 -7.95 20.06
N CYS A 125 -0.57 -6.71 19.85
CA CYS A 125 -0.80 -6.20 18.51
C CYS A 125 0.53 -5.92 17.82
N ARG A 126 0.96 -6.85 16.96
CA ARG A 126 2.00 -6.59 15.97
C ARG A 126 1.56 -5.38 15.14
N ASN A 127 2.36 -4.34 15.21
CA ASN A 127 2.15 -3.07 14.53
C ASN A 127 1.84 -3.30 13.03
N PRO A 128 0.73 -2.78 12.47
CA PRO A 128 0.38 -2.96 11.04
C PRO A 128 1.46 -2.49 10.07
N SER A 129 2.43 -1.70 10.52
CA SER A 129 3.59 -1.26 9.73
C SER A 129 4.51 -2.39 9.27
N GLN A 130 4.36 -3.64 9.78
CA GLN A 130 5.11 -4.82 9.30
C GLN A 130 4.35 -5.64 8.25
N TYR A 131 3.03 -5.43 8.11
CA TYR A 131 2.32 -5.95 6.96
C TYR A 131 2.40 -4.87 5.89
N GLU A 132 3.22 -5.10 4.88
CA GLU A 132 3.23 -4.26 3.67
C GLU A 132 1.79 -3.88 3.31
N ILE A 133 1.44 -2.61 3.59
CA ILE A 133 0.22 -1.98 3.08
C ILE A 133 0.40 -1.85 1.56
N GLN A 134 0.35 -3.00 0.87
CA GLN A 134 0.41 -3.09 -0.60
C GLN A 134 -0.99 -3.20 -1.19
N SER A 135 -1.96 -2.49 -0.66
CA SER A 135 -3.30 -2.54 -1.23
C SER A 135 -4.07 -1.24 -1.10
N ILE A 136 -3.37 -0.14 -1.33
CA ILE A 136 -4.04 1.14 -1.56
C ILE A 136 -3.93 1.45 -3.05
N SER A 137 -4.60 0.64 -3.88
CA SER A 137 -4.52 0.79 -5.34
C SER A 137 -5.48 1.84 -5.93
N ALA A 138 -6.28 2.53 -5.12
CA ALA A 138 -7.13 3.62 -5.61
C ALA A 138 -6.64 5.00 -5.12
N GLN A 139 -6.24 5.14 -3.86
CA GLN A 139 -5.60 6.37 -3.37
C GLN A 139 -4.17 6.50 -3.91
N SER A 140 -3.43 5.39 -4.00
CA SER A 140 -2.10 5.39 -4.61
C SER A 140 -2.10 5.78 -6.09
N ALA A 141 -3.20 5.64 -6.83
CA ALA A 141 -3.25 6.07 -8.22
C ALA A 141 -3.26 7.60 -8.34
N ASP A 142 -3.98 8.29 -7.47
CA ASP A 142 -4.00 9.77 -7.44
C ASP A 142 -2.72 10.34 -6.82
N GLU A 143 -2.16 9.67 -5.79
CA GLU A 143 -0.87 10.03 -5.20
C GLU A 143 0.30 9.76 -6.15
N ILE A 144 0.31 8.61 -6.83
CA ILE A 144 1.28 8.28 -7.87
C ILE A 144 1.19 9.28 -9.02
N GLU A 145 -0.01 9.64 -9.46
CA GLU A 145 -0.19 10.62 -10.52
C GLU A 145 0.22 12.01 -10.08
N SER A 146 -0.11 12.43 -8.86
CA SER A 146 0.30 13.72 -8.28
C SER A 146 1.81 13.83 -8.11
N CYS A 147 2.45 12.79 -7.58
CA CYS A 147 3.90 12.69 -7.47
C CYS A 147 4.56 12.74 -8.86
N PHE A 148 4.04 11.99 -9.83
CA PHE A 148 4.52 12.02 -11.19
C PHE A 148 4.35 13.40 -11.84
N LEU A 149 3.24 14.09 -11.62
CA LEU A 149 3.00 15.42 -12.15
C LEU A 149 4.01 16.44 -11.61
N ALA A 150 4.29 16.40 -10.31
CA ALA A 150 5.29 17.25 -9.68
C ALA A 150 6.70 16.98 -10.24
N LEU A 151 7.10 15.72 -10.41
CA LEU A 151 8.36 15.36 -11.03
C LEU A 151 8.43 15.74 -12.51
N TRP A 152 7.31 15.60 -13.23
CA TRP A 152 7.21 16.00 -14.63
C TRP A 152 7.41 17.51 -14.81
N ASP A 153 6.95 18.30 -13.85
CA ASP A 153 7.11 19.76 -13.90
C ASP A 153 8.56 20.21 -13.67
N LEU A 154 9.35 19.44 -12.96
CA LEU A 154 10.79 19.69 -12.77
C LEU A 154 11.63 19.34 -14.01
N TYR A 155 11.11 18.50 -14.93
CA TYR A 155 11.89 18.01 -16.06
C TYR A 155 11.98 19.03 -17.21
N PRO A 156 13.17 19.24 -17.84
CA PRO A 156 13.40 20.31 -18.80
C PRO A 156 12.68 20.08 -20.16
N LYS A 157 12.63 18.84 -20.66
CA LYS A 157 12.01 18.52 -21.96
C LYS A 157 10.72 17.71 -21.78
N LYS A 158 9.59 18.41 -21.64
CA LYS A 158 8.26 17.84 -21.37
C LYS A 158 7.61 17.23 -22.60
N ALA A 159 8.21 16.15 -23.16
CA ALA A 159 7.68 15.46 -24.33
C ALA A 159 7.26 14.02 -24.02
N GLY A 160 6.09 13.59 -24.52
CA GLY A 160 5.60 12.22 -24.43
C GLY A 160 4.99 11.82 -23.09
N LYS A 161 4.31 12.72 -22.36
CA LYS A 161 3.71 12.45 -21.05
C LYS A 161 2.81 11.20 -21.04
N SER A 162 1.98 11.02 -22.06
CA SER A 162 1.08 9.86 -22.20
C SER A 162 1.79 8.54 -22.47
N ALA A 163 3.04 8.57 -22.90
CA ALA A 163 3.86 7.38 -23.15
C ALA A 163 4.60 6.86 -21.90
N VAL A 164 4.45 7.52 -20.75
CA VAL A 164 4.98 7.02 -19.47
C VAL A 164 4.04 5.94 -18.94
N SER A 165 4.56 4.72 -18.78
CA SER A 165 3.77 3.58 -18.36
C SER A 165 3.31 3.69 -16.89
N LYS A 166 2.15 3.10 -16.57
CA LYS A 166 1.66 3.02 -15.17
C LYS A 166 2.67 2.35 -14.25
N LYS A 167 3.39 1.34 -14.75
CA LYS A 167 4.46 0.66 -14.02
C LYS A 167 5.61 1.61 -13.69
N ALA A 168 6.04 2.43 -14.65
CA ALA A 168 7.09 3.41 -14.43
C ALA A 168 6.69 4.46 -13.39
N LYS A 169 5.45 4.99 -13.44
CA LYS A 169 4.93 5.92 -12.45
C LYS A 169 4.93 5.32 -11.02
N ALA A 170 4.54 4.05 -10.89
CA ALA A 170 4.58 3.34 -9.61
C ALA A 170 6.02 3.12 -9.11
N GLU A 171 6.99 2.85 -10.00
CA GLU A 171 8.41 2.75 -9.65
C GLU A 171 8.99 4.08 -9.17
N LEU A 172 8.61 5.20 -9.82
CA LEU A 172 9.01 6.55 -9.41
C LEU A 172 8.48 6.89 -7.99
N HIS A 173 7.21 6.62 -7.75
CA HIS A 173 6.59 6.81 -6.44
C HIS A 173 7.26 5.94 -5.36
N LYS A 174 7.57 4.68 -5.67
CA LYS A 174 8.28 3.77 -4.76
C LYS A 174 9.70 4.24 -4.44
N ALA A 175 10.39 4.83 -5.41
CA ALA A 175 11.75 5.38 -5.21
C ALA A 175 11.74 6.63 -4.31
N GLY A 176 10.61 7.34 -4.25
CA GLY A 176 10.46 8.56 -3.47
C GLY A 176 10.75 9.83 -4.29
N PHE A 177 10.00 10.89 -3.97
CA PHE A 177 10.09 12.17 -4.68
C PHE A 177 11.50 12.76 -4.64
N ASP A 178 12.14 12.77 -3.46
CA ASP A 178 13.45 13.37 -3.24
C ASP A 178 14.55 12.69 -4.05
N VAL A 179 14.50 11.35 -4.14
CA VAL A 179 15.48 10.54 -4.89
C VAL A 179 15.38 10.81 -6.38
N VAL A 180 14.15 10.86 -6.92
CA VAL A 180 13.94 11.10 -8.35
C VAL A 180 14.20 12.56 -8.71
N SER A 181 13.86 13.51 -7.84
CA SER A 181 14.17 14.93 -8.06
C SER A 181 15.69 15.18 -8.09
N ALA A 182 16.46 14.53 -7.21
CA ALA A 182 17.92 14.57 -7.24
C ALA A 182 18.49 14.01 -8.56
N ALA A 183 17.94 12.91 -9.07
CA ALA A 183 18.32 12.36 -10.37
C ALA A 183 18.02 13.34 -11.53
N ILE A 184 16.90 14.07 -11.48
CA ILE A 184 16.58 15.11 -12.46
C ILE A 184 17.57 16.26 -12.39
N GLU A 185 17.94 16.73 -11.21
CA GLU A 185 18.91 17.82 -11.02
C GLU A 185 20.30 17.40 -11.51
N THR A 186 20.74 16.15 -11.22
CA THR A 186 22.00 15.61 -11.74
C THR A 186 21.99 15.58 -13.26
N TYR A 187 20.88 15.16 -13.89
CA TYR A 187 20.76 15.18 -15.34
C TYR A 187 20.77 16.60 -15.94
N LYS A 188 20.11 17.57 -15.28
CA LYS A 188 20.15 18.99 -15.68
C LYS A 188 21.59 19.55 -15.62
N ALA A 189 22.33 19.23 -14.56
CA ALA A 189 23.72 19.64 -14.42
C ALA A 189 24.62 19.06 -15.52
N GLU A 190 24.38 17.80 -15.92
CA GLU A 190 25.07 17.17 -17.07
C GLU A 190 24.77 17.91 -18.37
N ILE A 191 23.50 18.20 -18.66
CA ILE A 191 23.08 18.95 -19.86
C ILE A 191 23.78 20.32 -19.91
N GLN A 192 23.85 21.04 -18.79
CA GLN A 192 24.50 22.33 -18.71
C GLN A 192 26.04 22.23 -18.89
N ARG A 193 26.67 21.24 -18.23
CA ARG A 193 28.12 21.02 -18.33
C ARG A 193 28.56 20.69 -19.76
N GLU A 194 27.75 19.91 -20.49
CA GLU A 194 28.03 19.51 -21.87
C GLU A 194 27.53 20.52 -22.91
N ASN A 195 26.89 21.59 -22.47
CA ASN A 195 26.22 22.59 -23.33
C ASN A 195 25.33 21.93 -24.40
N ARG A 196 24.58 20.90 -23.99
CA ARG A 196 23.82 20.01 -24.89
C ARG A 196 22.57 20.74 -25.38
N ASP A 197 22.41 20.82 -26.69
CA ASP A 197 21.21 21.40 -27.30
C ASP A 197 19.94 20.60 -26.90
N MET A 198 18.82 21.31 -26.70
CA MET A 198 17.53 20.73 -26.30
C MET A 198 17.02 19.63 -27.25
N GLN A 199 17.42 19.64 -28.53
CA GLN A 199 17.07 18.57 -29.47
C GLN A 199 17.66 17.23 -29.05
N TYR A 200 18.85 17.21 -28.42
CA TYR A 200 19.56 16.01 -27.97
C TYR A 200 19.23 15.63 -26.51
N VAL A 201 18.47 16.43 -25.81
CA VAL A 201 17.98 16.10 -24.47
C VAL A 201 16.94 14.99 -24.58
N LYS A 202 17.05 13.94 -23.74
CA LYS A 202 16.07 12.83 -23.69
C LYS A 202 14.64 13.38 -23.49
N ASN A 203 13.68 12.79 -24.16
CA ASN A 203 12.27 13.12 -23.90
C ASN A 203 11.87 12.70 -22.50
N GLY A 204 10.94 13.42 -21.85
CA GLY A 204 10.44 13.06 -20.54
C GLY A 204 9.97 11.61 -20.44
N SER A 205 9.28 11.11 -21.48
CA SER A 205 8.87 9.70 -21.53
C SER A 205 10.05 8.71 -21.44
N THR A 206 11.14 8.98 -22.12
CA THR A 206 12.34 8.12 -22.09
C THR A 206 13.01 8.17 -20.72
N PHE A 207 13.13 9.36 -20.15
CA PHE A 207 13.73 9.53 -18.83
C PHE A 207 12.93 8.81 -17.75
N PHE A 208 11.63 9.08 -17.65
CA PHE A 208 10.77 8.52 -16.60
C PHE A 208 10.45 7.03 -16.78
N ASN A 209 10.55 6.45 -17.97
CA ASN A 209 10.37 5.00 -18.16
C ASN A 209 11.59 4.15 -17.72
N GLY A 210 12.74 4.77 -17.39
CA GLY A 210 13.86 3.97 -16.88
C GLY A 210 15.19 4.71 -16.77
N ALA A 211 15.49 5.69 -17.63
CA ALA A 211 16.79 6.34 -17.69
C ALA A 211 17.15 7.15 -16.42
N TRP A 212 16.19 7.51 -15.58
CA TRP A 212 16.43 8.18 -14.29
C TRP A 212 17.29 7.32 -13.34
N LYS A 213 17.24 5.99 -13.49
CA LYS A 213 18.01 5.06 -12.65
C LYS A 213 19.51 5.20 -12.84
N ASP A 214 19.95 5.59 -14.03
CA ASP A 214 21.37 5.79 -14.37
C ASP A 214 21.97 6.98 -13.58
N TYR A 215 21.14 7.84 -13.02
CA TYR A 215 21.53 9.04 -12.27
C TYR A 215 21.43 8.89 -10.75
N LEU A 216 21.05 7.71 -10.24
CA LEU A 216 20.95 7.44 -8.80
C LEU A 216 22.33 7.30 -8.14
N GLU A 217 23.27 6.67 -8.80
CA GLU A 217 24.61 6.41 -8.26
C GLU A 217 25.48 7.68 -8.18
N SER A 218 25.17 8.69 -9.01
CA SER A 218 25.90 9.98 -9.03
C SER A 218 25.42 10.95 -7.93
N ALA A 219 24.34 10.65 -7.22
CA ALA A 219 23.75 11.50 -6.17
C ALA A 219 24.24 11.14 -4.76
N ALA A 220 25.11 10.14 -4.58
CA ALA A 220 25.73 9.87 -3.29
C ALA A 220 26.77 10.97 -2.96
N PRO A 221 26.72 11.63 -1.77
CA PRO A 221 27.73 12.60 -1.39
C PRO A 221 29.08 11.88 -1.31
N ALA A 222 30.09 12.42 -1.97
CA ALA A 222 31.46 11.93 -1.91
C ALA A 222 31.95 12.01 -0.45
N GLU A 223 32.02 10.88 0.24
CA GLU A 223 32.80 10.77 1.47
C GLU A 223 34.26 10.99 1.11
N THR A 224 34.79 12.11 1.58
CA THR A 224 36.21 12.43 1.51
C THR A 224 37.00 11.44 2.34
N LEU A 225 37.59 10.44 1.65
CA LEU A 225 38.60 9.59 2.25
C LEU A 225 39.86 10.45 2.55
N PRO A 226 40.41 10.40 3.77
CA PRO A 226 41.64 11.10 4.09
C PRO A 226 42.84 10.48 3.33
N GLN A 227 43.56 11.30 2.56
CA GLN A 227 44.76 10.90 1.87
C GLN A 227 45.84 10.49 2.86
N ALA A 228 46.32 9.26 2.76
CA ALA A 228 47.47 8.77 3.50
C ALA A 228 48.78 9.53 3.06
N PRO A 229 49.67 9.88 4.00
CA PRO A 229 50.87 10.63 3.67
C PRO A 229 51.87 9.80 2.87
N ARG A 230 52.37 10.37 1.75
CA ARG A 230 53.44 9.78 0.93
C ARG A 230 54.69 9.62 1.78
N ARG A 231 55.18 8.39 1.94
CA ARG A 231 56.50 8.09 2.48
C ARG A 231 57.56 8.56 1.48
N LYS A 232 58.44 9.45 1.92
CA LYS A 232 59.68 9.77 1.22
C LYS A 232 60.66 8.62 1.45
N SER A 233 61.17 8.05 0.39
CA SER A 233 62.30 7.14 0.41
C SER A 233 63.60 7.95 0.47
N TYR A 234 64.41 7.63 1.45
CA TYR A 234 65.84 7.87 1.41
C TYR A 234 66.55 6.64 0.91
#